data_8123a77f5dbbc93b2f839bb50a377eb6
#
_entry.id   8123a77f5dbbc93b2f839bb50a377eb6
#
_cell.length_a   1.000
_cell.length_b   1.000
_cell.length_c   1.000
_cell.angle_alpha   90.00
_cell.angle_beta   90.00
_cell.angle_gamma   90.00
#
_symmetry.space_group_name_H-M   'P 1'
#
loop_
_entity.id
_entity.type
_entity.pdbx_description
1 polymer ?
#
loop_
_entity_poly.entity_id
_entity_poly.type
_entity_poly.pdbx_seq_one_letter_code
_entity_poly.pdbx_strand_id
1 'polypeptide(L)'
;ISEYKKICSNYKHILPFPNNVSIASIPKLAHSIITVCGSASYEYTSFGIPVFQVSESICSGRGFTIDPGSKKEYFDLLHKIEKINKLNKDQIDQAKIYTFIFSELTRVNVNLITPFEGRPMNVNDKTFWSKMIKLVDNYKEEEDLLKKMMKIQEKNNDRHTINYNLLK
;
A
#
# COMPACT_ATOMS: atom_id res chain seq x y z
N ILE A 1 2.09 -11.84 19.25
CA ILE A 1 3.21 -12.78 18.93
C ILE A 1 2.90 -14.19 19.46
N SER A 2 2.32 -14.34 20.66
CA SER A 2 1.99 -15.66 21.23
C SER A 2 0.89 -16.42 20.46
N GLU A 3 -0.14 -15.72 19.99
CA GLU A 3 -1.24 -16.32 19.23
C GLU A 3 -0.78 -16.83 17.87
N TYR A 4 0.06 -16.06 17.15
CA TYR A 4 0.66 -16.50 15.89
C TYR A 4 1.48 -17.77 16.05
N LYS A 5 2.32 -17.83 17.10
CA LYS A 5 3.09 -19.05 17.40
C LYS A 5 2.18 -20.24 17.66
N LYS A 6 1.09 -20.04 18.38
CA LYS A 6 0.09 -21.08 18.66
C LYS A 6 -0.60 -21.57 17.37
N ILE A 7 -0.96 -20.66 16.47
CA ILE A 7 -1.54 -21.03 15.17
C ILE A 7 -0.54 -21.85 14.35
N CYS A 8 0.71 -21.37 14.20
CA CYS A 8 1.74 -22.11 13.46
C CYS A 8 2.06 -23.49 14.07
N SER A 9 1.97 -23.64 15.41
CA SER A 9 2.18 -24.95 16.05
C SER A 9 1.03 -25.92 15.82
N ASN A 10 -0.21 -25.40 15.72
CA ASN A 10 -1.39 -26.24 15.51
C ASN A 10 -1.59 -26.65 14.04
N TYR A 11 -1.08 -25.85 13.10
CA TYR A 11 -1.30 -26.03 11.67
C TYR A 11 0.06 -26.07 10.93
N LYS A 12 0.55 -27.27 10.67
CA LYS A 12 1.89 -27.50 10.06
C LYS A 12 2.09 -26.82 8.69
N HIS A 13 1.02 -26.50 7.98
CA HIS A 13 1.05 -25.82 6.69
C HIS A 13 1.06 -24.28 6.81
N ILE A 14 0.90 -23.76 8.03
CA ILE A 14 1.00 -22.32 8.29
C ILE A 14 2.41 -22.02 8.79
N LEU A 15 3.17 -21.36 7.96
CA LEU A 15 4.58 -21.01 8.25
C LEU A 15 4.74 -19.49 8.31
N PRO A 16 5.49 -18.98 9.27
CA PRO A 16 5.89 -17.57 9.25
C PRO A 16 6.81 -17.31 8.05
N PHE A 17 6.67 -16.16 7.42
CA PHE A 17 7.58 -15.78 6.35
C PHE A 17 9.00 -15.60 6.90
N PRO A 18 10.04 -16.22 6.29
CA PRO A 18 11.38 -16.19 6.82
C PRO A 18 11.97 -14.77 6.83
N ASN A 19 12.54 -14.36 7.95
CA ASN A 19 13.12 -13.02 8.13
C ASN A 19 14.33 -12.72 7.22
N ASN A 20 15.00 -13.76 6.72
CA ASN A 20 16.15 -13.67 5.82
C ASN A 20 15.77 -13.67 4.33
N VAL A 21 14.49 -13.74 4.02
CA VAL A 21 13.97 -13.68 2.64
C VAL A 21 13.40 -12.30 2.38
N SER A 22 13.85 -11.67 1.31
CA SER A 22 13.33 -10.36 0.90
C SER A 22 11.86 -10.43 0.52
N ILE A 23 11.05 -9.46 0.95
CA ILE A 23 9.66 -9.30 0.52
C ILE A 23 9.56 -9.16 -1.01
N ALA A 24 10.59 -8.64 -1.68
CA ALA A 24 10.67 -8.58 -3.14
C ALA A 24 10.66 -9.95 -3.83
N SER A 25 10.85 -11.05 -3.07
CA SER A 25 10.75 -12.42 -3.59
C SER A 25 9.32 -12.91 -3.68
N ILE A 26 8.38 -12.31 -2.94
CA ILE A 26 6.98 -12.76 -2.88
C ILE A 26 6.36 -12.90 -4.28
N PRO A 27 6.54 -11.98 -5.24
CA PRO A 27 5.97 -12.13 -6.57
C PRO A 27 6.39 -13.39 -7.32
N LYS A 28 7.55 -13.94 -6.99
CA LYS A 28 8.06 -15.19 -7.62
C LYS A 28 7.61 -16.45 -6.89
N LEU A 29 7.22 -16.32 -5.62
CA LEU A 29 6.91 -17.45 -4.74
C LEU A 29 5.41 -17.65 -4.54
N ALA A 30 4.64 -16.55 -4.48
CA ALA A 30 3.24 -16.62 -4.16
C ALA A 30 2.37 -17.01 -5.36
N HIS A 31 1.45 -17.93 -5.13
CA HIS A 31 0.37 -18.25 -6.07
C HIS A 31 -0.71 -17.17 -5.99
N SER A 32 -1.12 -16.80 -4.78
CA SER A 32 -2.12 -15.79 -4.47
C SER A 32 -1.80 -15.13 -3.13
N ILE A 33 -2.41 -14.00 -2.86
CA ILE A 33 -2.24 -13.24 -1.62
C ILE A 33 -3.61 -12.96 -1.01
N ILE A 34 -3.67 -12.97 0.31
CA ILE A 34 -4.84 -12.58 1.09
C ILE A 34 -4.45 -11.34 1.89
N THR A 35 -5.23 -10.28 1.80
CA THR A 35 -5.03 -9.06 2.58
C THR A 35 -6.37 -8.50 3.05
N VAL A 36 -6.34 -7.74 4.14
CA VAL A 36 -7.55 -7.07 4.63
C VAL A 36 -7.82 -5.81 3.80
N CYS A 37 -6.92 -4.83 3.83
CA CYS A 37 -7.05 -3.58 3.09
C CYS A 37 -5.68 -2.91 2.83
N GLY A 38 -4.62 -3.69 2.68
CA GLY A 38 -3.26 -3.18 2.56
C GLY A 38 -2.84 -2.82 1.13
N SER A 39 -1.70 -2.16 0.99
CA SER A 39 -1.05 -1.85 -0.29
C SER A 39 -0.75 -3.09 -1.15
N ALA A 40 -0.67 -4.26 -0.52
CA ALA A 40 -0.58 -5.55 -1.19
C ALA A 40 -1.64 -5.74 -2.30
N SER A 41 -2.81 -5.08 -2.16
CA SER A 41 -3.90 -5.16 -3.14
C SER A 41 -3.50 -4.68 -4.52
N TYR A 42 -2.79 -3.58 -4.63
CA TYR A 42 -2.36 -3.02 -5.91
C TYR A 42 -0.91 -3.34 -6.26
N GLU A 43 -0.06 -3.53 -5.26
CA GLU A 43 1.34 -3.88 -5.49
C GLU A 43 1.46 -5.26 -6.15
N TYR A 44 0.88 -6.30 -5.54
CA TYR A 44 1.04 -7.67 -6.06
C TYR A 44 0.19 -7.99 -7.28
N THR A 45 -0.96 -7.34 -7.43
CA THR A 45 -1.75 -7.47 -8.66
C THR A 45 -1.02 -6.90 -9.88
N SER A 46 -0.18 -5.89 -9.71
CA SER A 46 0.68 -5.36 -10.79
C SER A 46 1.72 -6.37 -11.29
N PHE A 47 2.01 -7.40 -10.50
CA PHE A 47 2.85 -8.56 -10.90
C PHE A 47 2.03 -9.76 -11.40
N GLY A 48 0.71 -9.62 -11.54
CA GLY A 48 -0.18 -10.67 -12.02
C GLY A 48 -0.60 -11.68 -10.95
N ILE A 49 -0.36 -11.40 -9.67
CA ILE A 49 -0.74 -12.29 -8.58
C ILE A 49 -2.18 -11.98 -8.16
N PRO A 50 -3.08 -12.98 -8.12
CA PRO A 50 -4.42 -12.78 -7.58
C PRO A 50 -4.38 -12.37 -6.11
N VAL A 51 -5.09 -11.30 -5.75
CA VAL A 51 -5.18 -10.83 -4.38
C VAL A 51 -6.63 -10.84 -3.92
N PHE A 52 -6.87 -11.59 -2.83
CA PHE A 52 -8.17 -11.65 -2.16
C PHE A 52 -8.24 -10.54 -1.11
N GLN A 53 -9.29 -9.75 -1.16
CA GLN A 53 -9.58 -8.76 -0.13
C GLN A 53 -10.61 -9.28 0.86
N VAL A 54 -10.27 -9.23 2.15
CA VAL A 54 -11.17 -9.69 3.23
C VAL A 54 -12.21 -8.62 3.59
N SER A 55 -11.90 -7.36 3.29
CA SER A 55 -12.78 -6.22 3.50
C SER A 55 -12.70 -5.25 2.34
N GLU A 56 -13.67 -4.37 2.25
CA GLU A 56 -13.65 -3.26 1.29
C GLU A 56 -12.38 -2.40 1.46
N SER A 57 -11.78 -2.05 0.35
CA SER A 57 -10.57 -1.23 0.28
C SER A 57 -10.64 -0.27 -0.90
N ILE A 58 -9.64 0.60 -1.01
CA ILE A 58 -9.50 1.55 -2.13
C ILE A 58 -9.40 0.86 -3.49
N CYS A 59 -9.06 -0.44 -3.52
CA CYS A 59 -8.93 -1.24 -4.74
C CYS A 59 -10.17 -2.05 -5.07
N SER A 60 -11.15 -2.16 -4.14
CA SER A 60 -12.34 -2.98 -4.33
C SER A 60 -13.17 -2.50 -5.52
N GLY A 61 -13.69 -3.45 -6.28
CA GLY A 61 -14.52 -3.17 -7.47
C GLY A 61 -13.74 -2.64 -8.67
N ARG A 62 -12.40 -2.62 -8.64
CA ARG A 62 -11.56 -2.12 -9.74
C ARG A 62 -11.24 -3.16 -10.81
N GLY A 63 -11.67 -4.41 -10.63
CA GLY A 63 -11.54 -5.47 -11.63
C GLY A 63 -10.23 -6.26 -11.60
N PHE A 64 -9.23 -5.83 -10.82
CA PHE A 64 -7.95 -6.53 -10.68
C PHE A 64 -7.74 -7.21 -9.32
N THR A 65 -8.67 -7.04 -8.37
CA THR A 65 -8.71 -7.76 -7.09
C THR A 65 -9.86 -8.75 -7.06
N ILE A 66 -9.80 -9.71 -6.16
CA ILE A 66 -10.89 -10.65 -5.86
C ILE A 66 -11.58 -10.11 -4.60
N ASP A 67 -12.80 -9.63 -4.77
CA ASP A 67 -13.56 -8.91 -3.75
C ASP A 67 -14.84 -9.70 -3.41
N PRO A 68 -14.78 -10.68 -2.47
CA PRO A 68 -15.95 -11.46 -2.09
C PRO A 68 -17.03 -10.57 -1.47
N GLY A 69 -18.25 -10.67 -1.97
CA GLY A 69 -19.39 -9.90 -1.47
C GLY A 69 -19.99 -10.42 -0.15
N SER A 70 -19.53 -11.59 0.32
CA SER A 70 -20.01 -12.19 1.57
C SER A 70 -18.95 -13.10 2.20
N LYS A 71 -19.11 -13.35 3.51
CA LYS A 71 -18.26 -14.29 4.25
C LYS A 71 -18.34 -15.71 3.66
N LYS A 72 -19.50 -16.12 3.19
CA LYS A 72 -19.71 -17.44 2.57
C LYS A 72 -18.90 -17.52 1.28
N GLU A 73 -19.05 -16.53 0.39
CA GLU A 73 -18.31 -16.47 -0.87
C GLU A 73 -16.79 -16.46 -0.64
N TYR A 74 -16.33 -15.70 0.37
CA TYR A 74 -14.91 -15.68 0.73
C TYR A 74 -14.38 -17.09 1.05
N PHE A 75 -15.10 -17.86 1.87
CA PHE A 75 -14.69 -19.22 2.21
C PHE A 75 -14.80 -20.18 1.01
N ASP A 76 -15.83 -20.04 0.18
CA ASP A 76 -16.00 -20.84 -1.03
C ASP A 76 -14.83 -20.60 -2.02
N LEU A 77 -14.35 -19.37 -2.12
CA LEU A 77 -13.18 -19.01 -2.92
C LEU A 77 -11.88 -19.53 -2.31
N LEU A 78 -11.71 -19.46 -0.99
CA LEU A 78 -10.54 -20.01 -0.31
C LEU A 78 -10.41 -21.52 -0.52
N HIS A 79 -11.52 -22.27 -0.51
CA HIS A 79 -11.50 -23.70 -0.79
C HIS A 79 -11.05 -24.03 -2.24
N LYS A 80 -11.08 -23.06 -3.13
CA LYS A 80 -10.68 -23.20 -4.53
C LYS A 80 -9.43 -22.38 -4.87
N ILE A 81 -8.70 -21.89 -3.86
CA ILE A 81 -7.60 -20.96 -4.05
C ILE A 81 -6.51 -21.49 -5.00
N GLU A 82 -6.24 -22.77 -4.97
CA GLU A 82 -5.29 -23.46 -5.85
C GLU A 82 -5.69 -23.44 -7.34
N LYS A 83 -7.00 -23.25 -7.62
CA LYS A 83 -7.57 -23.21 -8.98
C LYS A 83 -7.72 -21.82 -9.54
N ILE A 84 -7.40 -20.81 -8.74
CA ILE A 84 -7.49 -19.40 -9.18
C ILE A 84 -6.37 -19.13 -10.20
N ASN A 85 -6.76 -18.64 -11.35
CA ASN A 85 -5.80 -18.29 -12.40
C ASN A 85 -5.04 -17.01 -12.05
N LYS A 86 -3.83 -16.87 -12.58
CA LYS A 86 -3.11 -15.61 -12.60
C LYS A 86 -3.93 -14.54 -13.32
N LEU A 87 -3.72 -13.28 -12.96
CA LEU A 87 -4.40 -12.16 -13.62
C LEU A 87 -4.04 -12.12 -15.12
N ASN A 88 -5.01 -11.77 -15.93
CA ASN A 88 -4.78 -11.54 -17.35
C ASN A 88 -4.06 -10.19 -17.58
N LYS A 89 -3.66 -9.94 -18.83
CA LYS A 89 -2.90 -8.73 -19.18
C LYS A 89 -3.66 -7.45 -18.86
N ASP A 90 -4.95 -7.39 -19.14
CA ASP A 90 -5.75 -6.18 -18.92
C ASP A 90 -5.86 -5.85 -17.42
N GLN A 91 -6.05 -6.88 -16.59
CA GLN A 91 -6.08 -6.73 -15.13
C GLN A 91 -4.72 -6.25 -14.59
N ILE A 92 -3.62 -6.80 -15.11
CA ILE A 92 -2.27 -6.39 -14.74
C ILE A 92 -2.01 -4.95 -15.13
N ASP A 93 -2.39 -4.55 -16.34
CA ASP A 93 -2.19 -3.20 -16.83
C ASP A 93 -3.03 -2.19 -16.02
N GLN A 94 -4.29 -2.52 -15.69
CA GLN A 94 -5.11 -1.73 -14.78
C GLN A 94 -4.47 -1.57 -13.40
N ALA A 95 -3.96 -2.68 -12.83
CA ALA A 95 -3.29 -2.64 -11.53
C ALA A 95 -2.01 -1.78 -11.56
N LYS A 96 -1.23 -1.83 -12.64
CA LYS A 96 -0.04 -0.99 -12.82
C LYS A 96 -0.40 0.49 -12.93
N ILE A 97 -1.41 0.83 -13.72
CA ILE A 97 -1.90 2.19 -13.83
C ILE A 97 -2.36 2.70 -12.47
N TYR A 98 -3.14 1.88 -11.75
CA TYR A 98 -3.60 2.23 -10.41
C TYR A 98 -2.43 2.44 -9.44
N THR A 99 -1.47 1.52 -9.43
CA THR A 99 -0.26 1.62 -8.60
C THR A 99 0.52 2.88 -8.90
N PHE A 100 0.71 3.23 -10.17
CA PHE A 100 1.38 4.44 -10.58
C PHE A 100 0.64 5.70 -10.11
N ILE A 101 -0.66 5.78 -10.36
CA ILE A 101 -1.47 6.91 -9.91
C ILE A 101 -1.37 7.07 -8.39
N PHE A 102 -1.56 5.97 -7.64
CA PHE A 102 -1.58 6.02 -6.19
C PHE A 102 -0.20 6.28 -5.59
N SER A 103 0.85 5.70 -6.15
CA SER A 103 2.21 5.81 -5.60
C SER A 103 2.94 7.08 -6.03
N GLU A 104 2.70 7.55 -7.25
CA GLU A 104 3.47 8.65 -7.84
C GLU A 104 2.66 9.94 -7.97
N LEU A 105 1.40 9.85 -8.39
CA LEU A 105 0.62 11.06 -8.67
C LEU A 105 -0.10 11.62 -7.44
N THR A 106 -0.40 10.78 -6.44
CA THR A 106 -1.07 11.23 -5.21
C THR A 106 -0.10 11.49 -4.07
N ARG A 107 1.17 11.16 -4.23
CA ARG A 107 2.19 11.44 -3.22
C ARG A 107 2.75 12.84 -3.41
N VAL A 108 2.87 13.54 -2.31
CA VAL A 108 3.49 14.85 -2.25
C VAL A 108 4.68 14.76 -1.31
N ASN A 109 5.82 15.20 -1.80
CA ASN A 109 6.99 15.33 -0.96
C ASN A 109 6.78 16.53 -0.02
N VAL A 110 6.62 16.24 1.25
CA VAL A 110 6.53 17.26 2.30
C VAL A 110 7.93 17.48 2.83
N ASN A 111 8.54 18.62 2.51
CA ASN A 111 9.91 18.93 2.91
C ASN A 111 10.08 19.10 4.43
N LEU A 112 8.99 19.34 5.16
CA LEU A 112 8.96 19.43 6.62
C LEU A 112 9.17 18.10 7.33
N ILE A 113 8.92 16.97 6.64
CA ILE A 113 9.07 15.63 7.23
C ILE A 113 10.15 14.92 6.46
N THR A 114 11.34 14.85 7.04
CA THR A 114 12.40 14.00 6.47
C THR A 114 11.93 12.54 6.48
N PRO A 115 12.12 11.81 5.38
CA PRO A 115 11.94 10.37 5.40
C PRO A 115 12.90 9.80 6.45
N PHE A 116 12.34 9.20 7.50
CA PHE A 116 13.14 8.47 8.48
C PHE A 116 13.47 7.11 7.88
N GLU A 117 14.74 6.78 7.87
CA GLU A 117 15.19 5.44 7.58
C GLU A 117 14.71 4.53 8.71
N GLY A 118 13.83 3.61 8.39
CA GLY A 118 13.32 2.60 9.30
C GLY A 118 11.91 2.88 9.85
N ARG A 119 11.18 1.82 10.10
CA ARG A 119 9.90 1.80 10.81
C ARG A 119 10.04 0.95 12.08
N PRO A 120 9.37 1.31 13.17
CA PRO A 120 8.52 2.48 13.36
C PRO A 120 9.32 3.75 13.67
N MET A 121 8.76 4.90 13.30
CA MET A 121 9.27 6.21 13.70
C MET A 121 9.29 6.28 15.24
N ASN A 122 10.47 6.29 15.84
CA ASN A 122 10.60 6.36 17.29
C ASN A 122 10.52 7.83 17.72
N VAL A 123 9.30 8.29 17.98
CA VAL A 123 9.04 9.66 18.47
C VAL A 123 9.66 9.95 19.85
N ASN A 124 10.11 8.92 20.56
CA ASN A 124 10.84 9.05 21.83
C ASN A 124 12.34 9.22 21.63
N ASP A 125 12.85 9.08 20.40
CA ASP A 125 14.25 9.32 20.09
C ASP A 125 14.55 10.82 20.10
N LYS A 126 15.49 11.24 20.94
CA LYS A 126 15.92 12.63 21.01
C LYS A 126 16.45 13.16 19.68
N THR A 127 17.03 12.29 18.85
CA THR A 127 17.55 12.66 17.53
C THR A 127 16.44 13.01 16.56
N PHE A 128 15.26 12.40 16.70
CA PHE A 128 14.08 12.73 15.92
C PHE A 128 13.69 14.19 16.08
N TRP A 129 13.49 14.62 17.32
CA TRP A 129 13.06 16.00 17.62
C TRP A 129 14.12 17.02 17.24
N SER A 130 15.41 16.71 17.43
CA SER A 130 16.50 17.60 17.01
C SER A 130 16.53 17.81 15.50
N LYS A 131 16.22 16.78 14.72
CA LYS A 131 16.08 16.90 13.25
C LYS A 131 14.85 17.71 12.87
N MET A 132 13.72 17.45 13.53
CA MET A 132 12.48 18.18 13.27
C MET A 132 12.60 19.68 13.58
N ILE A 133 13.23 20.04 14.70
CA ILE A 133 13.48 21.44 15.05
C ILE A 133 14.33 22.12 13.99
N LYS A 134 15.42 21.51 13.55
CA LYS A 134 16.27 22.05 12.48
C LYS A 134 15.50 22.25 11.16
N LEU A 135 14.56 21.37 10.84
CA LEU A 135 13.72 21.51 9.65
C LEU A 135 12.76 22.69 9.77
N VAL A 136 12.15 22.86 10.95
CA VAL A 136 11.25 23.98 11.23
C VAL A 136 12.02 25.30 11.18
N ASP A 137 13.22 25.36 11.79
CA ASP A 137 14.07 26.56 11.81
C ASP A 137 14.54 26.98 10.41
N ASN A 138 14.72 26.01 9.52
CA ASN A 138 15.12 26.24 8.13
C ASN A 138 13.93 26.29 7.15
N TYR A 139 12.69 26.25 7.65
CA TYR A 139 11.51 26.23 6.83
C TYR A 139 11.31 27.57 6.10
N LYS A 140 11.23 27.49 4.79
CA LYS A 140 10.93 28.64 3.94
C LYS A 140 9.49 28.53 3.44
N GLU A 141 8.67 29.43 3.87
CA GLU A 141 7.23 29.46 3.56
C GLU A 141 6.95 29.54 2.05
N GLU A 142 7.83 30.18 1.30
CA GLU A 142 7.72 30.35 -0.15
C GLU A 142 7.93 29.04 -0.93
N GLU A 143 8.66 28.10 -0.32
CA GLU A 143 8.92 26.77 -0.89
C GLU A 143 7.88 25.73 -0.42
N ASP A 144 6.87 26.17 0.34
CA ASP A 144 5.89 25.26 0.94
C ASP A 144 4.97 24.65 -0.11
N LEU A 145 5.26 23.40 -0.41
CA LEU A 145 4.46 22.60 -1.33
C LEU A 145 3.02 22.40 -0.81
N LEU A 146 2.83 22.32 0.50
CA LEU A 146 1.49 22.22 1.10
C LEU A 146 0.65 23.48 0.82
N LYS A 147 1.25 24.67 0.93
CA LYS A 147 0.55 25.91 0.58
C LYS A 147 0.21 25.99 -0.89
N LYS A 148 1.11 25.53 -1.77
CA LYS A 148 0.82 25.42 -3.21
C LYS A 148 -0.35 24.48 -3.47
N MET A 149 -0.37 23.33 -2.79
CA MET A 149 -1.47 22.36 -2.89
C MET A 149 -2.80 22.92 -2.39
N MET A 150 -2.81 23.60 -1.25
CA MET A 150 -4.01 24.24 -0.72
C MET A 150 -4.58 25.25 -1.72
N LYS A 151 -3.73 26.10 -2.31
CA LYS A 151 -4.14 27.06 -3.35
C LYS A 151 -4.72 26.38 -4.61
N ILE A 152 -4.17 25.23 -5.01
CA ILE A 152 -4.69 24.45 -6.14
C ILE A 152 -6.05 23.84 -5.79
N GLN A 153 -6.18 23.32 -4.59
CA GLN A 153 -7.43 22.72 -4.11
C GLN A 153 -8.54 23.76 -3.97
N GLU A 154 -8.23 24.94 -3.45
CA GLU A 154 -9.17 26.05 -3.38
C GLU A 154 -9.69 26.49 -4.76
N LYS A 155 -8.81 26.50 -5.78
CA LYS A 155 -9.19 26.87 -7.15
C LYS A 155 -10.04 25.84 -7.88
N ASN A 156 -9.78 24.56 -7.64
CA ASN A 156 -10.37 23.48 -8.47
C ASN A 156 -11.56 22.80 -7.82
N ASN A 157 -11.88 23.07 -6.56
CA ASN A 157 -12.95 22.42 -5.79
C ASN A 157 -12.93 20.87 -5.85
N ASP A 158 -11.85 20.29 -6.39
CA ASP A 158 -11.70 18.87 -6.59
C ASP A 158 -10.75 18.30 -5.53
N ARG A 159 -11.30 17.49 -4.65
CA ARG A 159 -10.57 16.91 -3.51
C ARG A 159 -9.66 15.76 -3.88
N HIS A 160 -9.69 15.28 -5.12
CA HIS A 160 -9.11 13.99 -5.46
C HIS A 160 -8.02 14.01 -6.55
N THR A 161 -7.88 15.09 -7.30
CA THR A 161 -6.90 15.16 -8.39
C THR A 161 -5.90 16.30 -8.16
N ILE A 162 -4.64 15.93 -7.94
CA ILE A 162 -3.53 16.86 -7.99
C ILE A 162 -3.02 16.88 -9.42
N ASN A 163 -3.18 17.98 -10.10
CA ASN A 163 -2.57 18.16 -11.42
C ASN A 163 -1.07 18.38 -11.25
N TYR A 164 -0.28 17.33 -11.49
CA TYR A 164 1.17 17.32 -11.31
C TYR A 164 1.89 18.42 -12.10
N ASN A 165 1.33 18.86 -13.25
CA ASN A 165 1.89 19.94 -14.05
C ASN A 165 1.79 21.32 -13.37
N LEU A 166 0.95 21.47 -12.35
CA LEU A 166 0.81 22.70 -11.57
C LEU A 166 1.81 22.79 -10.40
N LEU A 167 2.55 21.68 -10.14
CA LEU A 167 3.54 21.60 -9.07
C LEU A 167 4.98 21.85 -9.56
N LYS A 168 5.18 21.94 -10.88
CA LYS A 168 6.43 22.39 -11.50
C LYS A 168 6.46 23.90 -11.57
#